data_aa3210b6db25189af2efaeb38648757d
#
_entry.id   aa3210b6db25189af2efaeb38648757d
#
_cell.length_a   1.000
_cell.length_b   1.000
_cell.length_c   1.000
_cell.angle_alpha   90.00
_cell.angle_beta   90.00
_cell.angle_gamma   90.00
#
_symmetry.space_group_name_H-M   'P 1'
#
loop_
_entity.id
_entity.type
_entity.pdbx_description
1 polymer ?
#
loop_
_entity_poly.entity_id
_entity_poly.type
_entity_poly.pdbx_seq_one_letter_code
_entity_poly.pdbx_strand_id
1 'polypeptide(L)'
;RAFLSAPWRGYLASLDPNGPEDEEKARKAAELFTDYLRACRDDRYALSTLPPGRFLLPGDMEGSPALTFAPLPVNEGDAPKRGTLAAMMERRYEAYRTHVVRPFFRDHFSRLDRQIVLIDALSALNSGPSAVRDLETAMTDVMTAFRAGRSTLMSQIFRPRIDRILFAATKADHLHHASHDRLEAILRLLVERAIARAENFGANVDVLAVAAVRATREASVKHNGETLDAIVGVPAAGETINGEVFDGHSEAAIFPGELPIDPRIVFQGEGLARAEEESAWRFARFRPPLLKPGADGGIGALPHIRLDRAIEFLIGDKLL
;
A
#
# COMPACT_ATOMS: atom_id res chain seq x y z
N ARG A 1 3.15 14.74 9.43
CA ARG A 1 1.80 14.86 8.81
C ARG A 1 1.18 16.25 9.04
N ALA A 2 1.22 16.80 10.26
CA ALA A 2 0.63 18.12 10.58
C ALA A 2 1.22 19.25 9.70
N PHE A 3 2.51 19.23 9.42
CA PHE A 3 3.16 20.21 8.56
C PHE A 3 2.66 20.14 7.10
N LEU A 4 2.49 18.94 6.56
CA LEU A 4 2.01 18.74 5.18
C LEU A 4 0.57 19.24 4.98
N SER A 5 -0.26 19.11 6.00
CA SER A 5 -1.65 19.56 5.94
C SER A 5 -1.84 21.07 6.22
N ALA A 6 -0.78 21.78 6.62
CA ALA A 6 -0.87 23.17 7.04
C ALA A 6 -1.49 24.13 5.99
N PRO A 7 -1.11 24.08 4.70
CA PRO A 7 -1.72 24.95 3.68
C PRO A 7 -3.23 24.67 3.50
N TRP A 8 -3.61 23.41 3.42
CA TRP A 8 -5.00 22.98 3.30
C TRP A 8 -5.81 23.35 4.54
N ARG A 9 -5.34 23.00 5.75
CA ARG A 9 -6.01 23.33 7.00
C ARG A 9 -6.12 24.83 7.24
N GLY A 10 -5.07 25.62 6.89
CA GLY A 10 -5.09 27.07 6.98
C GLY A 10 -6.16 27.67 6.09
N TYR A 11 -6.30 27.18 4.88
CA TYR A 11 -7.38 27.62 3.98
C TYR A 11 -8.77 27.26 4.53
N LEU A 12 -8.95 26.01 5.00
CA LEU A 12 -10.23 25.60 5.61
C LEU A 12 -10.63 26.45 6.81
N ALA A 13 -9.66 26.84 7.64
CA ALA A 13 -9.92 27.72 8.80
C ALA A 13 -10.40 29.13 8.39
N SER A 14 -10.13 29.57 7.16
CA SER A 14 -10.62 30.84 6.62
C SER A 14 -12.02 30.76 6.01
N LEU A 15 -12.58 29.55 5.84
CA LEU A 15 -13.90 29.34 5.26
C LEU A 15 -14.98 29.35 6.36
N ASP A 16 -16.14 29.90 6.03
CA ASP A 16 -17.35 29.70 6.80
C ASP A 16 -18.13 28.51 6.23
N PRO A 17 -18.20 27.36 6.93
CA PRO A 17 -18.96 26.21 6.47
C PRO A 17 -20.46 26.47 6.30
N ASN A 18 -21.00 27.43 7.06
CA ASN A 18 -22.40 27.84 7.01
C ASN A 18 -22.68 29.01 6.03
N GLY A 19 -21.62 29.56 5.42
CA GLY A 19 -21.72 30.52 4.35
C GLY A 19 -22.37 29.96 3.10
N PRO A 20 -22.73 30.82 2.09
CA PRO A 20 -23.38 30.36 0.87
C PRO A 20 -22.49 29.39 0.05
N GLU A 21 -23.16 28.56 -0.78
CA GLU A 21 -22.47 27.70 -1.74
C GLU A 21 -21.57 28.55 -2.64
N ASP A 22 -20.31 28.09 -2.82
CA ASP A 22 -19.30 28.82 -3.57
C ASP A 22 -18.39 27.83 -4.31
N GLU A 23 -18.47 27.84 -5.64
CA GLU A 23 -17.74 26.92 -6.49
C GLU A 23 -16.22 27.14 -6.45
N GLU A 24 -15.79 28.41 -6.39
CA GLU A 24 -14.35 28.71 -6.36
C GLU A 24 -13.71 28.25 -5.04
N LYS A 25 -14.41 28.48 -3.92
CA LYS A 25 -13.95 27.97 -2.62
C LYS A 25 -13.90 26.46 -2.56
N ALA A 26 -14.89 25.77 -3.15
CA ALA A 26 -14.92 24.32 -3.21
C ALA A 26 -13.76 23.77 -4.03
N ARG A 27 -13.52 24.35 -5.21
CA ARG A 27 -12.41 23.96 -6.08
C ARG A 27 -11.06 24.18 -5.40
N LYS A 28 -10.85 25.36 -4.79
CA LYS A 28 -9.59 25.66 -4.11
C LYS A 28 -9.34 24.74 -2.92
N ALA A 29 -10.38 24.42 -2.15
CA ALA A 29 -10.27 23.44 -1.05
C ALA A 29 -9.89 22.05 -1.56
N ALA A 30 -10.48 21.60 -2.67
CA ALA A 30 -10.18 20.31 -3.30
C ALA A 30 -8.76 20.25 -3.88
N GLU A 31 -8.28 21.32 -4.51
CA GLU A 31 -6.90 21.46 -4.99
C GLU A 31 -5.89 21.30 -3.86
N LEU A 32 -6.04 22.10 -2.79
CA LEU A 32 -5.14 22.06 -1.64
C LEU A 32 -5.20 20.71 -0.91
N PHE A 33 -6.36 20.06 -0.85
CA PHE A 33 -6.50 18.71 -0.33
C PHE A 33 -5.77 17.69 -1.19
N THR A 34 -5.88 17.80 -2.51
CA THR A 34 -5.17 16.95 -3.47
C THR A 34 -3.66 17.11 -3.33
N ASP A 35 -3.16 18.34 -3.20
CA ASP A 35 -1.74 18.61 -3.00
C ASP A 35 -1.23 18.05 -1.68
N TYR A 36 -2.03 18.13 -0.61
CA TYR A 36 -1.73 17.44 0.64
C TYR A 36 -1.63 15.92 0.46
N LEU A 37 -2.58 15.29 -0.23
CA LEU A 37 -2.55 13.86 -0.51
C LEU A 37 -1.32 13.46 -1.36
N ARG A 38 -0.97 14.27 -2.37
CA ARG A 38 0.24 14.07 -3.18
C ARG A 38 1.51 14.15 -2.34
N ALA A 39 1.61 15.15 -1.46
CA ALA A 39 2.75 15.25 -0.55
C ALA A 39 2.84 14.06 0.43
N CYS A 40 1.70 13.54 0.87
CA CYS A 40 1.64 12.34 1.71
C CYS A 40 2.04 11.05 0.99
N ARG A 41 2.03 11.04 -0.34
CA ARG A 41 2.41 9.87 -1.15
C ARG A 41 3.92 9.63 -1.18
N ASP A 42 4.73 10.57 -0.71
CA ASP A 42 6.19 10.41 -0.64
C ASP A 42 6.55 9.16 0.20
N ASP A 43 7.41 8.33 -0.36
CA ASP A 43 7.79 7.03 0.20
C ASP A 43 8.32 7.11 1.65
N ARG A 44 8.93 8.25 2.03
CA ARG A 44 9.42 8.49 3.41
C ARG A 44 8.32 8.43 4.48
N TYR A 45 7.05 8.56 4.09
CA TYR A 45 5.93 8.49 5.04
C TYR A 45 5.29 7.11 5.12
N ALA A 46 5.53 6.24 4.13
CA ALA A 46 5.00 4.88 3.99
C ALA A 46 3.52 4.76 4.41
N LEU A 47 2.69 5.72 3.95
CA LEU A 47 1.26 5.71 4.27
C LEU A 47 0.55 4.63 3.48
N SER A 48 -0.12 3.72 4.16
CA SER A 48 -0.76 2.56 3.57
C SER A 48 -2.07 2.90 2.85
N THR A 49 -2.76 3.96 3.29
CA THR A 49 -4.00 4.41 2.66
C THR A 49 -4.07 5.93 2.56
N LEU A 50 -4.45 6.42 1.39
CA LEU A 50 -4.66 7.85 1.10
C LEU A 50 -6.00 8.04 0.38
N PRO A 51 -7.13 7.91 1.09
CA PRO A 51 -8.46 8.13 0.51
C PRO A 51 -8.76 9.63 0.36
N PRO A 52 -9.51 10.03 -0.67
CA PRO A 52 -10.04 9.21 -1.75
C PRO A 52 -9.02 9.02 -2.88
N GLY A 53 -8.86 7.78 -3.34
CA GLY A 53 -7.83 7.42 -4.33
C GLY A 53 -7.95 8.14 -5.67
N ARG A 54 -9.15 8.53 -6.10
CA ARG A 54 -9.40 9.27 -7.36
C ARG A 54 -8.84 10.70 -7.35
N PHE A 55 -8.55 11.29 -6.21
CA PHE A 55 -7.82 12.56 -6.13
C PHE A 55 -6.36 12.41 -6.54
N LEU A 56 -5.77 11.23 -6.28
CA LEU A 56 -4.38 10.92 -6.64
C LEU A 56 -4.26 10.32 -8.04
N LEU A 57 -5.27 9.55 -8.46
CA LEU A 57 -5.34 8.86 -9.75
C LEU A 57 -6.72 9.11 -10.38
N PRO A 58 -6.97 10.34 -10.87
CA PRO A 58 -8.29 10.72 -11.40
C PRO A 58 -8.68 9.93 -12.65
N GLY A 59 -7.73 9.59 -13.53
CA GLY A 59 -8.00 8.93 -14.79
C GLY A 59 -8.98 9.73 -15.65
N ASP A 60 -10.07 9.10 -16.08
CA ASP A 60 -11.17 9.69 -16.84
C ASP A 60 -11.97 10.77 -16.11
N MET A 61 -11.74 10.93 -14.81
CA MET A 61 -12.39 11.95 -13.97
C MET A 61 -11.55 13.22 -13.77
N GLU A 62 -10.42 13.34 -14.44
CA GLU A 62 -9.58 14.53 -14.33
C GLU A 62 -10.36 15.79 -14.73
N GLY A 63 -10.35 16.82 -13.86
CA GLY A 63 -11.14 18.05 -14.06
C GLY A 63 -12.65 17.92 -13.83
N SER A 64 -13.14 16.73 -13.42
CA SER A 64 -14.57 16.52 -13.16
C SER A 64 -15.05 17.28 -11.93
N PRO A 65 -16.23 17.94 -11.99
CA PRO A 65 -16.88 18.53 -10.82
C PRO A 65 -17.13 17.51 -9.67
N ALA A 66 -17.21 16.22 -9.98
CA ALA A 66 -17.36 15.17 -8.99
C ALA A 66 -16.16 15.03 -8.04
N LEU A 67 -14.99 15.60 -8.37
CA LEU A 67 -13.81 15.65 -7.51
C LEU A 67 -13.59 17.03 -6.85
N THR A 68 -14.56 17.93 -6.91
CA THR A 68 -14.46 19.27 -6.29
C THR A 68 -15.09 19.32 -4.91
N PHE A 69 -14.58 18.49 -3.99
CA PHE A 69 -14.95 18.50 -2.58
C PHE A 69 -13.70 18.27 -1.70
N ALA A 70 -13.79 18.70 -0.46
CA ALA A 70 -12.79 18.43 0.57
C ALA A 70 -13.48 18.30 1.94
N PRO A 71 -12.92 17.56 2.90
CA PRO A 71 -13.43 17.54 4.26
C PRO A 71 -13.42 18.94 4.85
N LEU A 72 -14.57 19.41 5.37
CA LEU A 72 -14.68 20.68 6.10
C LEU A 72 -14.78 20.41 7.61
N PRO A 73 -14.23 21.30 8.46
CA PRO A 73 -14.43 21.22 9.89
C PRO A 73 -15.90 21.62 10.22
N VAL A 74 -16.72 20.62 10.49
CA VAL A 74 -18.10 20.79 10.99
C VAL A 74 -18.21 20.12 12.36
N ASN A 75 -19.09 20.61 13.23
CA ASN A 75 -19.31 19.98 14.51
C ASN A 75 -19.97 18.62 14.34
N GLU A 76 -19.54 17.63 15.13
CA GLU A 76 -20.18 16.31 15.12
C GLU A 76 -21.67 16.44 15.51
N GLY A 77 -22.53 15.88 14.65
CA GLY A 77 -23.97 15.86 14.88
C GLY A 77 -24.78 16.96 14.19
N ASP A 78 -24.12 18.00 13.65
CA ASP A 78 -24.82 19.06 12.92
C ASP A 78 -24.98 18.65 11.43
N ALA A 79 -26.23 18.40 11.01
CA ALA A 79 -26.52 18.24 9.59
C ALA A 79 -26.38 19.61 8.88
N PRO A 80 -25.57 19.72 7.81
CA PRO A 80 -25.39 20.98 7.10
C PRO A 80 -26.70 21.50 6.53
N LYS A 81 -26.97 22.80 6.72
CA LYS A 81 -28.18 23.45 6.19
C LYS A 81 -28.09 23.59 4.67
N ARG A 82 -29.23 23.41 3.99
CA ARG A 82 -29.29 23.59 2.53
C ARG A 82 -28.80 24.99 2.10
N GLY A 83 -28.07 25.03 0.99
CA GLY A 83 -27.53 26.28 0.44
C GLY A 83 -26.22 26.74 1.08
N THR A 84 -25.66 25.93 2.01
CA THR A 84 -24.36 26.24 2.62
C THR A 84 -23.21 25.53 1.92
N LEU A 85 -21.99 26.03 2.09
CA LEU A 85 -20.76 25.43 1.56
C LEU A 85 -20.57 24.00 2.09
N ALA A 86 -20.87 23.77 3.38
CA ALA A 86 -20.80 22.44 3.98
C ALA A 86 -21.78 21.46 3.31
N ALA A 87 -23.03 21.86 3.07
CA ALA A 87 -24.02 21.04 2.40
C ALA A 87 -23.63 20.75 0.94
N MET A 88 -23.00 21.70 0.26
CA MET A 88 -22.47 21.51 -1.09
C MET A 88 -21.35 20.45 -1.11
N MET A 89 -20.40 20.51 -0.19
CA MET A 89 -19.30 19.56 -0.08
C MET A 89 -19.81 18.16 0.25
N GLU A 90 -20.71 18.03 1.23
CA GLU A 90 -21.31 16.74 1.60
C GLU A 90 -22.10 16.13 0.43
N ARG A 91 -22.90 16.90 -0.28
CA ARG A 91 -23.66 16.46 -1.44
C ARG A 91 -22.73 15.94 -2.55
N ARG A 92 -21.58 16.59 -2.80
CA ARG A 92 -20.58 16.14 -3.77
C ARG A 92 -19.89 14.87 -3.32
N TYR A 93 -19.52 14.77 -2.06
CA TYR A 93 -18.97 13.56 -1.48
C TYR A 93 -19.94 12.38 -1.60
N GLU A 94 -21.23 12.57 -1.27
CA GLU A 94 -22.23 11.52 -1.43
C GLU A 94 -22.49 11.16 -2.91
N ALA A 95 -22.45 12.13 -3.82
CA ALA A 95 -22.50 11.86 -5.24
C ALA A 95 -21.28 11.04 -5.70
N TYR A 96 -20.09 11.38 -5.27
CA TYR A 96 -18.87 10.60 -5.52
C TYR A 96 -18.99 9.16 -4.97
N ARG A 97 -19.43 8.99 -3.73
CA ARG A 97 -19.67 7.66 -3.16
C ARG A 97 -20.69 6.86 -3.96
N THR A 98 -21.76 7.50 -4.39
CA THR A 98 -22.88 6.82 -5.06
C THR A 98 -22.58 6.49 -6.51
N HIS A 99 -21.92 7.40 -7.25
CA HIS A 99 -21.73 7.25 -8.69
C HIS A 99 -20.34 6.71 -9.07
N VAL A 100 -19.36 6.78 -8.18
CA VAL A 100 -18.00 6.32 -8.45
C VAL A 100 -17.64 5.11 -7.60
N VAL A 101 -17.75 5.24 -6.26
CA VAL A 101 -17.27 4.21 -5.34
C VAL A 101 -18.18 2.98 -5.33
N ARG A 102 -19.50 3.18 -5.14
CA ARG A 102 -20.46 2.05 -5.05
C ARG A 102 -20.53 1.20 -6.33
N PRO A 103 -20.58 1.77 -7.55
CA PRO A 103 -20.55 0.98 -8.77
C PRO A 103 -19.26 0.16 -8.91
N PHE A 104 -18.11 0.75 -8.62
CA PHE A 104 -16.83 0.05 -8.65
C PHE A 104 -16.83 -1.19 -7.75
N PHE A 105 -17.27 -1.05 -6.50
CA PHE A 105 -17.38 -2.19 -5.59
C PHE A 105 -18.42 -3.21 -6.02
N ARG A 106 -19.60 -2.76 -6.47
CA ARG A 106 -20.68 -3.65 -6.92
C ARG A 106 -20.32 -4.42 -8.17
N ASP A 107 -19.71 -3.77 -9.15
CA ASP A 107 -19.59 -4.33 -10.50
C ASP A 107 -18.25 -5.08 -10.69
N HIS A 108 -17.24 -4.77 -9.88
CA HIS A 108 -15.91 -5.40 -9.94
C HIS A 108 -15.58 -6.22 -8.69
N PHE A 109 -15.52 -5.60 -7.52
CA PHE A 109 -15.09 -6.29 -6.30
C PHE A 109 -16.03 -7.38 -5.82
N SER A 110 -17.35 -7.21 -5.96
CA SER A 110 -18.32 -8.20 -5.52
C SER A 110 -18.34 -9.47 -6.38
N ARG A 111 -17.64 -9.49 -7.49
CA ARG A 111 -17.56 -10.62 -8.42
C ARG A 111 -16.25 -11.40 -8.35
N LEU A 112 -15.33 -10.97 -7.49
CA LEU A 112 -14.07 -11.67 -7.29
C LEU A 112 -14.33 -12.98 -6.56
N ASP A 113 -13.81 -14.07 -7.09
CA ASP A 113 -13.75 -15.38 -6.46
C ASP A 113 -12.35 -15.67 -5.89
N ARG A 114 -11.33 -14.93 -6.35
CA ARG A 114 -9.94 -15.05 -5.91
C ARG A 114 -9.27 -13.71 -5.83
N GLN A 115 -8.38 -13.54 -4.86
CA GLN A 115 -7.74 -12.27 -4.60
C GLN A 115 -6.29 -12.41 -4.18
N ILE A 116 -5.44 -11.54 -4.71
CA ILE A 116 -4.12 -11.26 -4.18
C ILE A 116 -4.11 -9.86 -3.57
N VAL A 117 -3.61 -9.74 -2.34
CA VAL A 117 -3.39 -8.48 -1.64
C VAL A 117 -1.88 -8.23 -1.58
N LEU A 118 -1.40 -7.27 -2.36
CA LEU A 118 0.01 -6.91 -2.42
C LEU A 118 0.35 -5.92 -1.30
N ILE A 119 1.36 -6.23 -0.50
CA ILE A 119 1.73 -5.47 0.68
C ILE A 119 3.22 -5.14 0.65
N ASP A 120 3.55 -3.86 0.68
CA ASP A 120 4.94 -3.38 0.83
C ASP A 120 5.31 -3.30 2.31
N ALA A 121 5.52 -4.47 2.93
CA ALA A 121 5.89 -4.55 4.34
C ALA A 121 7.29 -3.96 4.59
N LEU A 122 8.23 -4.09 3.64
CA LEU A 122 9.59 -3.57 3.78
C LEU A 122 9.60 -2.04 3.88
N SER A 123 8.78 -1.35 3.09
CA SER A 123 8.66 0.11 3.19
C SER A 123 8.11 0.54 4.55
N ALA A 124 7.14 -0.17 5.10
CA ALA A 124 6.60 0.12 6.43
C ALA A 124 7.65 -0.13 7.53
N LEU A 125 8.41 -1.22 7.45
CA LEU A 125 9.50 -1.53 8.37
C LEU A 125 10.59 -0.44 8.33
N ASN A 126 10.98 -0.02 7.12
CA ASN A 126 11.98 1.04 6.90
C ASN A 126 11.54 2.40 7.46
N SER A 127 10.23 2.66 7.49
CA SER A 127 9.64 3.92 7.99
C SER A 127 9.29 3.89 9.48
N GLY A 128 9.48 2.75 10.13
CA GLY A 128 9.37 2.60 11.58
C GLY A 128 7.99 2.19 12.13
N PRO A 129 7.85 2.10 13.46
CA PRO A 129 6.71 1.46 14.12
C PRO A 129 5.36 2.10 13.81
N SER A 130 5.33 3.41 13.58
CA SER A 130 4.09 4.12 13.26
C SER A 130 3.55 3.72 11.89
N ALA A 131 4.44 3.47 10.91
CA ALA A 131 4.07 3.00 9.58
C ALA A 131 3.59 1.55 9.61
N VAL A 132 4.23 0.69 10.42
CA VAL A 132 3.79 -0.70 10.63
C VAL A 132 2.37 -0.75 11.22
N ARG A 133 2.07 0.07 12.24
CA ARG A 133 0.72 0.15 12.82
C ARG A 133 -0.32 0.73 11.85
N ASP A 134 0.08 1.71 11.03
CA ASP A 134 -0.78 2.26 9.97
C ASP A 134 -1.12 1.17 8.95
N LEU A 135 -0.15 0.35 8.56
CA LEU A 135 -0.33 -0.76 7.64
C LEU A 135 -1.25 -1.86 8.23
N GLU A 136 -1.07 -2.23 9.50
CA GLU A 136 -1.96 -3.18 10.22
C GLU A 136 -3.41 -2.70 10.21
N THR A 137 -3.62 -1.41 10.53
CA THR A 137 -4.95 -0.79 10.51
C THR A 137 -5.53 -0.80 9.10
N ALA A 138 -4.75 -0.41 8.09
CA ALA A 138 -5.17 -0.40 6.70
C ALA A 138 -5.59 -1.80 6.21
N MET A 139 -4.86 -2.85 6.59
CA MET A 139 -5.21 -4.22 6.21
C MET A 139 -6.52 -4.67 6.85
N THR A 140 -6.76 -4.30 8.10
CA THR A 140 -8.03 -4.56 8.79
C THR A 140 -9.20 -3.87 8.08
N ASP A 141 -9.03 -2.61 7.69
CA ASP A 141 -10.05 -1.80 7.01
C ASP A 141 -10.34 -2.29 5.61
N VAL A 142 -9.30 -2.65 4.84
CA VAL A 142 -9.44 -3.24 3.49
C VAL A 142 -10.33 -4.50 3.56
N MET A 143 -10.06 -5.42 4.49
CA MET A 143 -10.87 -6.63 4.65
C MET A 143 -12.31 -6.34 5.12
N THR A 144 -12.55 -5.20 5.76
CA THR A 144 -13.89 -4.75 6.12
C THR A 144 -14.67 -4.26 4.90
N ALA A 145 -14.00 -3.60 3.95
CA ALA A 145 -14.60 -3.12 2.71
C ALA A 145 -15.12 -4.27 1.82
N PHE A 146 -14.48 -5.45 1.84
CA PHE A 146 -14.95 -6.64 1.11
C PHE A 146 -16.29 -7.20 1.63
N ARG A 147 -16.72 -6.77 2.82
CA ARG A 147 -17.99 -7.18 3.45
C ARG A 147 -19.18 -6.25 3.19
N ALA A 148 -18.99 -5.10 2.60
CA ALA A 148 -20.02 -4.06 2.49
C ALA A 148 -21.15 -4.37 1.51
N GLY A 149 -21.65 -5.60 1.52
CA GLY A 149 -22.92 -5.96 0.93
C GLY A 149 -23.91 -6.30 2.03
N ARG A 150 -24.98 -5.50 2.19
CA ARG A 150 -26.12 -5.85 3.05
C ARG A 150 -26.56 -7.28 2.77
N SER A 151 -26.37 -8.18 3.72
CA SER A 151 -26.80 -9.55 3.63
C SER A 151 -28.31 -9.63 3.91
N THR A 152 -29.10 -9.69 2.89
CA THR A 152 -30.39 -10.39 2.98
C THR A 152 -30.11 -11.89 2.92
N LEU A 153 -30.84 -12.71 3.70
CA LEU A 153 -30.66 -14.17 3.74
C LEU A 153 -30.63 -14.83 2.35
N MET A 154 -31.33 -14.28 1.37
CA MET A 154 -31.30 -14.75 -0.03
C MET A 154 -30.00 -14.38 -0.78
N SER A 155 -29.27 -13.33 -0.40
CA SER A 155 -28.03 -12.94 -1.07
C SER A 155 -26.83 -13.81 -0.66
N GLN A 156 -26.90 -14.55 0.42
CA GLN A 156 -25.84 -15.46 0.85
C GLN A 156 -25.75 -16.73 -0.01
N ILE A 157 -26.83 -17.10 -0.70
CA ILE A 157 -26.90 -18.34 -1.50
C ILE A 157 -26.37 -18.13 -2.93
N PHE A 158 -26.38 -16.90 -3.45
CA PHE A 158 -26.09 -16.59 -4.87
C PHE A 158 -24.91 -15.64 -5.10
N ARG A 159 -24.12 -15.25 -4.08
CA ARG A 159 -22.95 -14.40 -4.29
C ARG A 159 -21.70 -15.25 -4.49
N PRO A 160 -20.87 -14.91 -5.48
CA PRO A 160 -19.54 -15.50 -5.57
C PRO A 160 -18.80 -15.19 -4.26
N ARG A 161 -18.32 -16.25 -3.66
CA ARG A 161 -17.55 -16.24 -2.42
C ARG A 161 -16.09 -16.16 -2.82
N ILE A 162 -15.31 -15.31 -2.17
CA ILE A 162 -13.87 -15.34 -2.37
C ILE A 162 -13.37 -16.66 -1.77
N ASP A 163 -12.92 -17.57 -2.64
CA ASP A 163 -12.48 -18.91 -2.25
C ASP A 163 -11.03 -18.90 -1.77
N ARG A 164 -10.18 -18.04 -2.38
CA ARG A 164 -8.75 -17.97 -2.08
C ARG A 164 -8.30 -16.53 -1.96
N ILE A 165 -7.56 -16.24 -0.89
CA ILE A 165 -6.94 -14.93 -0.65
C ILE A 165 -5.45 -15.17 -0.40
N LEU A 166 -4.60 -14.54 -1.20
CA LEU A 166 -3.16 -14.53 -1.00
C LEU A 166 -2.74 -13.15 -0.48
N PHE A 167 -2.16 -13.09 0.70
CA PHE A 167 -1.42 -11.92 1.17
C PHE A 167 0.03 -12.06 0.73
N ALA A 168 0.50 -11.12 -0.08
CA ALA A 168 1.82 -11.20 -0.70
C ALA A 168 2.69 -10.01 -0.24
N ALA A 169 3.75 -10.29 0.54
CA ALA A 169 4.80 -9.33 0.81
C ALA A 169 5.60 -9.12 -0.47
N THR A 170 5.53 -7.92 -1.04
CA THR A 170 6.23 -7.59 -2.29
C THR A 170 7.70 -7.27 -2.05
N LYS A 171 8.48 -7.23 -3.14
CA LYS A 171 9.90 -6.86 -3.10
C LYS A 171 10.78 -7.84 -2.29
N ALA A 172 10.43 -9.13 -2.30
CA ALA A 172 11.24 -10.16 -1.62
C ALA A 172 12.70 -10.19 -2.12
N ASP A 173 12.94 -9.73 -3.34
CA ASP A 173 14.27 -9.57 -3.93
C ASP A 173 15.12 -8.47 -3.28
N HIS A 174 14.54 -7.62 -2.43
CA HIS A 174 15.30 -6.67 -1.62
C HIS A 174 15.89 -7.30 -0.34
N LEU A 175 15.70 -8.60 -0.17
CA LEU A 175 16.25 -9.41 0.91
C LEU A 175 17.01 -10.62 0.35
N HIS A 176 17.98 -11.11 1.12
CA HIS A 176 18.54 -12.43 0.89
C HIS A 176 17.48 -13.51 1.20
N HIS A 177 17.53 -14.64 0.48
CA HIS A 177 16.52 -15.72 0.63
C HIS A 177 16.38 -16.25 2.05
N ALA A 178 17.44 -16.22 2.86
CA ALA A 178 17.42 -16.61 4.28
C ALA A 178 16.43 -15.79 5.12
N SER A 179 16.03 -14.61 4.63
CA SER A 179 15.08 -13.72 5.33
C SER A 179 13.65 -13.78 4.73
N HIS A 180 13.40 -14.53 3.66
CA HIS A 180 12.07 -14.58 3.04
C HIS A 180 11.02 -15.17 3.99
N ASP A 181 11.33 -16.25 4.70
CA ASP A 181 10.39 -16.89 5.62
C ASP A 181 10.14 -16.00 6.86
N ARG A 182 11.14 -15.21 7.27
CA ARG A 182 10.95 -14.18 8.33
C ARG A 182 10.02 -13.05 7.86
N LEU A 183 10.13 -12.63 6.60
CA LEU A 183 9.22 -11.66 6.01
C LEU A 183 7.78 -12.19 5.94
N GLU A 184 7.59 -13.46 5.57
CA GLU A 184 6.27 -14.12 5.60
C GLU A 184 5.71 -14.18 7.03
N ALA A 185 6.52 -14.51 8.03
CA ALA A 185 6.11 -14.53 9.42
C ALA A 185 5.68 -13.14 9.93
N ILE A 186 6.41 -12.10 9.58
CA ILE A 186 6.06 -10.70 9.90
C ILE A 186 4.74 -10.32 9.21
N LEU A 187 4.61 -10.62 7.91
CA LEU A 187 3.38 -10.33 7.18
C LEU A 187 2.19 -11.08 7.76
N ARG A 188 2.35 -12.38 8.10
CA ARG A 188 1.29 -13.20 8.71
C ARG A 188 0.77 -12.58 10.01
N LEU A 189 1.66 -12.09 10.86
CA LEU A 189 1.30 -11.42 12.10
C LEU A 189 0.58 -10.07 11.82
N LEU A 190 1.08 -9.30 10.85
CA LEU A 190 0.52 -8.01 10.45
C LEU A 190 -0.93 -8.16 9.93
N VAL A 191 -1.23 -9.25 9.22
CA VAL A 191 -2.55 -9.51 8.64
C VAL A 191 -3.36 -10.56 9.40
N GLU A 192 -2.95 -10.95 10.61
CA GLU A 192 -3.57 -12.01 11.42
C GLU A 192 -5.09 -11.83 11.56
N ARG A 193 -5.54 -10.61 11.88
CA ARG A 193 -6.97 -10.29 11.98
C ARG A 193 -7.70 -10.42 10.65
N ALA A 194 -7.03 -10.06 9.56
CA ALA A 194 -7.57 -10.19 8.21
C ALA A 194 -7.69 -11.66 7.80
N ILE A 195 -6.68 -12.49 8.13
CA ILE A 195 -6.69 -13.94 7.91
C ILE A 195 -7.85 -14.58 8.67
N ALA A 196 -7.90 -14.41 10.00
CA ALA A 196 -8.96 -14.99 10.83
C ALA A 196 -10.36 -14.62 10.32
N ARG A 197 -10.51 -13.40 9.84
CA ARG A 197 -11.76 -12.94 9.28
C ARG A 197 -12.08 -13.62 7.95
N ALA A 198 -11.12 -13.76 7.04
CA ALA A 198 -11.29 -14.42 5.76
C ALA A 198 -11.66 -15.91 5.92
N GLU A 199 -10.95 -16.61 6.79
CA GLU A 199 -11.17 -18.01 7.12
C GLU A 199 -12.56 -18.26 7.75
N ASN A 200 -13.03 -17.36 8.64
CA ASN A 200 -14.38 -17.41 9.20
C ASN A 200 -15.49 -17.31 8.12
N PHE A 201 -15.17 -16.78 6.94
CA PHE A 201 -16.06 -16.79 5.76
C PHE A 201 -15.78 -17.97 4.83
N GLY A 202 -14.81 -18.83 5.20
CA GLY A 202 -14.44 -20.05 4.51
C GLY A 202 -13.57 -19.82 3.28
N ALA A 203 -12.85 -18.71 3.21
CA ALA A 203 -11.77 -18.53 2.25
C ALA A 203 -10.56 -19.36 2.68
N ASN A 204 -9.86 -19.96 1.70
CA ASN A 204 -8.53 -20.51 1.92
C ASN A 204 -7.52 -19.36 1.81
N VAL A 205 -6.65 -19.20 2.81
CA VAL A 205 -5.71 -18.07 2.89
C VAL A 205 -4.29 -18.57 2.92
N ASP A 206 -3.41 -17.90 2.14
CA ASP A 206 -1.97 -18.12 2.22
C ASP A 206 -1.22 -16.79 2.30
N VAL A 207 0.03 -16.84 2.74
CA VAL A 207 0.93 -15.70 2.91
C VAL A 207 2.28 -16.05 2.28
N LEU A 208 2.72 -15.25 1.30
CA LEU A 208 3.98 -15.45 0.60
C LEU A 208 4.81 -14.17 0.51
N ALA A 209 6.13 -14.31 0.57
CA ALA A 209 7.07 -13.28 0.15
C ALA A 209 7.35 -13.45 -1.35
N VAL A 210 7.07 -12.42 -2.15
CA VAL A 210 7.12 -12.50 -3.62
C VAL A 210 7.90 -11.34 -4.25
N ALA A 211 8.50 -11.59 -5.38
CA ALA A 211 8.93 -10.55 -6.30
C ALA A 211 8.47 -10.93 -7.72
N ALA A 212 7.59 -10.12 -8.30
CA ALA A 212 7.10 -10.35 -9.66
C ALA A 212 8.21 -10.15 -10.71
N VAL A 213 9.13 -9.23 -10.41
CA VAL A 213 10.36 -8.99 -11.16
C VAL A 213 11.51 -8.95 -10.17
N ARG A 214 12.47 -9.84 -10.32
CA ARG A 214 13.67 -9.88 -9.49
C ARG A 214 14.70 -8.88 -10.02
N ALA A 215 14.92 -7.80 -9.29
CA ALA A 215 15.86 -6.73 -9.64
C ALA A 215 17.28 -6.98 -9.09
N THR A 216 17.43 -7.92 -8.15
CA THR A 216 18.69 -8.20 -7.47
C THR A 216 19.12 -9.66 -7.62
N ARG A 217 20.38 -9.94 -7.35
CA ARG A 217 20.94 -11.27 -7.14
C ARG A 217 21.58 -11.36 -5.76
N GLU A 218 21.66 -12.56 -5.22
CA GLU A 218 22.27 -12.82 -3.92
C GLU A 218 23.78 -12.90 -4.04
N ALA A 219 24.47 -12.45 -2.98
CA ALA A 219 25.89 -12.56 -2.84
C ALA A 219 26.29 -12.64 -1.36
N SER A 220 27.43 -13.27 -1.07
CA SER A 220 28.05 -13.22 0.25
C SER A 220 29.23 -12.24 0.19
N VAL A 221 29.26 -11.26 1.08
CA VAL A 221 30.29 -10.22 1.14
C VAL A 221 31.04 -10.32 2.46
N LYS A 222 32.37 -10.29 2.42
CA LYS A 222 33.17 -10.19 3.64
C LYS A 222 33.30 -8.73 4.08
N HIS A 223 32.84 -8.43 5.28
CA HIS A 223 32.97 -7.12 5.90
C HIS A 223 33.46 -7.26 7.34
N ASN A 224 34.56 -6.58 7.70
CA ASN A 224 35.18 -6.64 9.04
C ASN A 224 35.43 -8.08 9.58
N GLY A 225 35.73 -9.03 8.71
CA GLY A 225 36.00 -10.41 9.08
C GLY A 225 34.76 -11.32 9.16
N GLU A 226 33.55 -10.76 9.06
CA GLU A 226 32.30 -11.49 9.00
C GLU A 226 31.82 -11.65 7.56
N THR A 227 31.08 -12.75 7.31
CA THR A 227 30.40 -12.96 6.02
C THR A 227 28.96 -12.52 6.15
N LEU A 228 28.60 -11.53 5.34
CA LEU A 228 27.24 -10.96 5.32
C LEU A 228 26.48 -11.43 4.09
N ASP A 229 25.22 -11.79 4.29
CA ASP A 229 24.26 -12.14 3.25
C ASP A 229 23.75 -10.88 2.55
N ALA A 230 24.39 -10.53 1.45
CA ALA A 230 24.12 -9.31 0.69
C ALA A 230 23.27 -9.58 -0.56
N ILE A 231 22.68 -8.52 -1.07
CA ILE A 231 22.03 -8.48 -2.40
C ILE A 231 22.78 -7.54 -3.30
N VAL A 232 22.86 -7.87 -4.58
CA VAL A 232 23.54 -7.06 -5.61
C VAL A 232 22.55 -6.67 -6.68
N GLY A 233 22.48 -5.40 -6.99
CA GLY A 233 21.65 -4.83 -8.04
C GLY A 233 22.04 -3.40 -8.33
N VAL A 234 21.28 -2.71 -9.17
CA VAL A 234 21.49 -1.29 -9.47
C VAL A 234 20.52 -0.48 -8.60
N PRO A 235 20.98 0.16 -7.51
CA PRO A 235 20.10 1.02 -6.70
C PRO A 235 19.52 2.16 -7.52
N ALA A 236 18.31 2.62 -7.20
CA ALA A 236 17.71 3.75 -7.89
C ALA A 236 18.54 5.04 -7.67
N ALA A 237 18.52 5.93 -8.66
CA ALA A 237 19.20 7.21 -8.54
C ALA A 237 18.68 8.00 -7.33
N GLY A 238 19.61 8.53 -6.52
CA GLY A 238 19.30 9.28 -5.30
C GLY A 238 19.04 8.43 -4.06
N GLU A 239 19.05 7.09 -4.15
CA GLU A 239 19.05 6.23 -2.97
C GLU A 239 20.33 6.52 -2.15
N THR A 240 20.18 6.55 -0.83
CA THR A 240 21.29 6.82 0.09
C THR A 240 21.40 5.72 1.13
N ILE A 241 22.55 5.05 1.17
CA ILE A 241 22.85 4.00 2.16
C ILE A 241 24.23 4.29 2.75
N ASN A 242 24.35 4.31 4.07
CA ASN A 242 25.59 4.59 4.79
C ASN A 242 26.29 5.89 4.35
N GLY A 243 25.51 6.91 3.94
CA GLY A 243 26.07 8.19 3.44
C GLY A 243 26.51 8.17 1.98
N GLU A 244 26.47 7.02 1.30
CA GLU A 244 26.73 6.89 -0.13
C GLU A 244 25.43 7.14 -0.92
N VAL A 245 25.49 8.03 -1.90
CA VAL A 245 24.37 8.35 -2.81
C VAL A 245 24.61 7.64 -4.13
N PHE A 246 23.64 6.84 -4.56
CA PHE A 246 23.75 6.03 -5.78
C PHE A 246 23.32 6.80 -7.03
N ASP A 247 24.01 6.52 -8.14
CA ASP A 247 23.81 7.17 -9.43
C ASP A 247 22.66 6.57 -10.27
N GLY A 248 22.14 5.40 -9.88
CA GLY A 248 21.13 4.67 -10.62
C GLY A 248 21.63 3.88 -11.83
N HIS A 249 22.95 3.72 -11.98
CA HIS A 249 23.58 3.02 -13.11
C HIS A 249 24.55 1.94 -12.67
N SER A 250 25.28 2.15 -11.59
CA SER A 250 26.28 1.23 -11.07
C SER A 250 25.68 0.15 -10.19
N GLU A 251 26.13 -1.11 -10.35
CA GLU A 251 25.78 -2.18 -9.41
C GLU A 251 26.43 -1.94 -8.05
N ALA A 252 25.70 -2.24 -6.99
CA ALA A 252 26.20 -2.21 -5.62
C ALA A 252 25.79 -3.48 -4.86
N ALA A 253 26.69 -3.94 -3.97
CA ALA A 253 26.38 -4.97 -3.01
C ALA A 253 25.90 -4.30 -1.71
N ILE A 254 24.66 -4.61 -1.31
CA ILE A 254 24.03 -4.02 -0.15
C ILE A 254 23.66 -5.13 0.84
N PHE A 255 24.06 -4.96 2.10
CA PHE A 255 23.54 -5.77 3.18
C PHE A 255 22.25 -5.12 3.70
N PRO A 256 21.09 -5.75 3.50
CA PRO A 256 19.79 -5.14 3.86
C PRO A 256 19.49 -5.22 5.35
N GLY A 257 20.35 -5.86 6.14
CA GLY A 257 20.09 -6.26 7.52
C GLY A 257 19.31 -7.57 7.61
N GLU A 258 19.31 -8.17 8.78
CA GLU A 258 18.55 -9.39 9.04
C GLU A 258 17.20 -9.07 9.67
N LEU A 259 16.13 -9.62 9.12
CA LEU A 259 14.82 -9.56 9.75
C LEU A 259 14.83 -10.38 11.06
N PRO A 260 14.09 -9.95 12.10
CA PRO A 260 14.07 -10.64 13.37
C PRO A 260 13.46 -12.05 13.24
N ILE A 261 13.99 -12.99 14.01
CA ILE A 261 13.43 -14.35 14.09
C ILE A 261 12.04 -14.32 14.72
N ASP A 262 11.87 -13.52 15.78
CA ASP A 262 10.55 -13.28 16.38
C ASP A 262 9.87 -12.08 15.69
N PRO A 263 8.82 -12.33 14.90
CA PRO A 263 8.14 -11.24 14.15
C PRO A 263 7.48 -10.22 15.06
N ARG A 264 7.22 -10.53 16.35
CA ARG A 264 6.58 -9.60 17.30
C ARG A 264 7.44 -8.39 17.62
N ILE A 265 8.77 -8.51 17.46
CA ILE A 265 9.72 -7.43 17.74
C ILE A 265 9.40 -6.18 16.88
N VAL A 266 8.94 -6.35 15.65
CA VAL A 266 8.64 -5.21 14.76
C VAL A 266 7.44 -4.37 15.24
N PHE A 267 6.61 -4.91 16.15
CA PHE A 267 5.43 -4.22 16.70
C PHE A 267 5.69 -3.60 18.08
N GLN A 268 6.75 -3.99 18.79
CA GLN A 268 6.99 -3.62 20.19
C GLN A 268 7.67 -2.26 20.38
N GLY A 269 8.01 -1.56 19.30
CA GLY A 269 8.60 -0.20 19.35
C GLY A 269 10.04 -0.14 19.90
N GLU A 270 10.40 -0.97 20.86
CA GLU A 270 11.74 -1.03 21.46
C GLU A 270 12.80 -1.61 20.52
N GLY A 271 12.40 -2.55 19.63
CA GLY A 271 13.28 -3.11 18.58
C GLY A 271 13.62 -2.11 17.50
N LEU A 272 12.79 -1.08 17.32
CA LEU A 272 12.92 -0.04 16.29
C LEU A 272 13.53 1.26 16.85
N ALA A 273 13.44 1.50 18.17
CA ALA A 273 14.18 2.59 18.81
C ALA A 273 15.71 2.33 18.81
N ARG A 274 16.13 1.05 18.84
CA ARG A 274 17.53 0.69 18.54
C ARG A 274 17.91 0.91 17.07
N ALA A 275 16.92 0.94 16.16
CA ALA A 275 17.13 1.21 14.74
C ALA A 275 17.32 2.70 14.41
N GLU A 276 16.98 3.62 15.31
CA GLU A 276 17.32 5.05 15.14
C GLU A 276 18.80 5.34 15.42
N GLU A 277 19.47 4.53 16.24
CA GLU A 277 20.90 4.70 16.54
C GLU A 277 21.82 3.90 15.60
N GLU A 278 21.40 2.75 15.06
CA GLU A 278 22.05 2.01 13.96
C GLU A 278 20.96 1.28 13.19
N SER A 279 20.46 1.87 12.10
CA SER A 279 19.34 1.29 11.33
C SER A 279 19.59 -0.19 11.02
N ALA A 280 18.87 -1.07 11.74
CA ALA A 280 18.99 -2.52 11.61
C ALA A 280 18.64 -3.00 10.20
N TRP A 281 17.84 -2.22 9.47
CA TRP A 281 17.36 -2.57 8.12
C TRP A 281 17.54 -1.40 7.16
N ARG A 282 17.94 -1.72 5.91
CA ARG A 282 18.13 -0.74 4.83
C ARG A 282 17.66 -1.33 3.52
N PHE A 283 16.37 -1.20 3.27
CA PHE A 283 15.77 -1.69 2.04
C PHE A 283 15.83 -0.60 0.97
N ALA A 284 16.90 -0.62 0.17
CA ALA A 284 17.04 0.27 -0.98
C ALA A 284 16.06 -0.08 -2.09
N ARG A 285 15.69 0.92 -2.87
CA ARG A 285 14.97 0.69 -4.14
C ARG A 285 15.96 0.34 -5.23
N PHE A 286 15.65 -0.68 -6.02
CA PHE A 286 16.47 -1.12 -7.14
C PHE A 286 15.77 -0.84 -8.47
N ARG A 287 16.57 -0.61 -9.49
CA ARG A 287 16.07 -0.55 -10.86
C ARG A 287 15.71 -1.95 -11.34
N PRO A 288 14.60 -2.12 -12.08
CA PRO A 288 14.29 -3.41 -12.69
C PRO A 288 15.40 -3.81 -13.67
N PRO A 289 15.60 -5.13 -13.89
CA PRO A 289 16.62 -5.63 -14.80
C PRO A 289 16.30 -5.19 -16.23
N LEU A 290 17.34 -4.81 -16.97
CA LEU A 290 17.22 -4.60 -18.41
C LEU A 290 17.15 -5.96 -19.10
N LEU A 291 16.02 -6.26 -19.71
CA LEU A 291 15.86 -7.46 -20.51
C LEU A 291 16.65 -7.33 -21.81
N LYS A 292 17.61 -8.23 -22.02
CA LYS A 292 18.32 -8.33 -23.29
C LYS A 292 17.53 -9.28 -24.20
N PRO A 293 17.27 -8.91 -25.46
CA PRO A 293 16.70 -9.84 -26.42
C PRO A 293 17.59 -11.09 -26.52
N GLY A 294 16.98 -12.25 -26.52
CA GLY A 294 17.66 -13.52 -26.83
C GLY A 294 18.22 -13.54 -28.27
N ALA A 295 19.03 -14.52 -28.58
CA ALA A 295 19.58 -14.70 -29.93
C ALA A 295 18.51 -14.88 -31.00
N ASP A 296 17.31 -15.31 -30.61
CA ASP A 296 16.09 -15.44 -31.41
C ASP A 296 15.24 -14.16 -31.49
N GLY A 297 15.68 -13.07 -30.88
CA GLY A 297 14.93 -11.81 -30.78
C GLY A 297 13.79 -11.84 -29.76
N GLY A 298 13.55 -12.96 -29.08
CA GLY A 298 12.54 -13.10 -28.04
C GLY A 298 12.98 -12.43 -26.74
N ILE A 299 12.02 -11.88 -25.97
CA ILE A 299 12.27 -11.40 -24.63
C ILE A 299 12.24 -12.63 -23.69
N GLY A 300 13.36 -12.90 -23.02
CA GLY A 300 13.43 -13.96 -22.03
C GLY A 300 12.43 -13.79 -20.88
N ALA A 301 12.13 -14.88 -20.17
CA ALA A 301 11.29 -14.82 -18.99
C ALA A 301 11.89 -13.87 -17.93
N LEU A 302 11.04 -13.02 -17.36
CA LEU A 302 11.45 -12.18 -16.23
C LEU A 302 11.76 -13.06 -15.01
N PRO A 303 12.95 -12.89 -14.40
CA PRO A 303 13.23 -13.59 -13.16
C PRO A 303 12.27 -13.11 -12.07
N HIS A 304 11.75 -14.04 -11.28
CA HIS A 304 10.82 -13.77 -10.20
C HIS A 304 11.18 -14.56 -8.93
N ILE A 305 10.52 -14.25 -7.82
CA ILE A 305 10.58 -15.00 -6.56
C ILE A 305 9.16 -15.41 -6.19
N ARG A 306 8.92 -16.75 -6.11
CA ARG A 306 7.66 -17.40 -5.68
C ARG A 306 6.39 -16.92 -6.43
N LEU A 307 6.52 -16.30 -7.60
CA LEU A 307 5.35 -15.88 -8.40
C LEU A 307 4.60 -17.11 -8.93
N ASP A 308 5.31 -18.17 -9.30
CA ASP A 308 4.78 -19.48 -9.67
C ASP A 308 3.90 -20.08 -8.57
N ARG A 309 4.38 -20.08 -7.31
CA ARG A 309 3.60 -20.54 -6.15
C ARG A 309 2.36 -19.67 -5.90
N ALA A 310 2.50 -18.35 -6.08
CA ALA A 310 1.38 -17.42 -5.95
C ALA A 310 0.29 -17.70 -6.99
N ILE A 311 0.68 -17.95 -8.25
CA ILE A 311 -0.24 -18.29 -9.34
C ILE A 311 -0.86 -19.68 -9.11
N GLU A 312 -0.07 -20.67 -8.72
CA GLU A 312 -0.55 -22.00 -8.40
C GLU A 312 -1.58 -21.98 -7.27
N PHE A 313 -1.31 -21.28 -6.17
CA PHE A 313 -2.26 -21.13 -5.09
C PHE A 313 -3.55 -20.47 -5.55
N LEU A 314 -3.46 -19.38 -6.34
CA LEU A 314 -4.63 -18.62 -6.74
C LEU A 314 -5.46 -19.31 -7.83
N ILE A 315 -4.83 -19.87 -8.86
CA ILE A 315 -5.53 -20.34 -10.05
C ILE A 315 -5.13 -21.73 -10.52
N GLY A 316 -4.23 -22.45 -9.82
CA GLY A 316 -3.74 -23.77 -10.24
C GLY A 316 -4.85 -24.79 -10.50
N ASP A 317 -5.93 -24.75 -9.70
CA ASP A 317 -7.11 -25.61 -9.89
C ASP A 317 -8.00 -25.22 -11.10
N LYS A 318 -7.69 -24.09 -11.76
CA LYS A 318 -8.37 -23.65 -13.00
C LYS A 318 -7.53 -23.91 -14.25
N LEU A 319 -6.26 -24.29 -14.09
CA LEU A 319 -5.33 -24.53 -15.18
C LEU A 319 -5.26 -26.02 -15.57
N LEU A 320 -5.87 -26.89 -14.79
CA LEU A 320 -6.06 -28.32 -15.04
C LEU A 320 -7.41 -28.54 -15.72
#